data_911feac9812a003c80c6b17fbc583719
#
_entry.id   911feac9812a003c80c6b17fbc583719
#
_cell.length_a   1.000
_cell.length_b   1.000
_cell.length_c   1.000
_cell.angle_alpha   90.00
_cell.angle_beta   90.00
_cell.angle_gamma   90.00
#
_symmetry.space_group_name_H-M   'P 1'
#
loop_
_entity.id
_entity.type
_entity.pdbx_description
1 polymer ?
#
loop_
_entity_poly.entity_id
_entity_poly.type
_entity_poly.pdbx_seq_one_letter_code
_entity_poly.pdbx_strand_id
1 'polypeptide(L)'
;MRSAKQGLGGVVLLIGSLGLGAGDVMAIEESRYTVVEQVDNFELRRYEPGIVAETLVEGDFSDVGNEGFRRLAGYIFGDNRKQQDIDMTAPVSQESASEKIAMTAPVSQQTAGGKWRITFIMPAGYTMETLPVPLDDRVVLKQEPGRLMAAIRYSGTWGRERYQEKEASLRVFAAEQGLKIVGEPVFARYNAPFTLWFLRRNEVLIPVERVQQP
;
A
#
# COMPACT_ATOMS: atom_id res chain seq x y z
N MET A 1 28.02 50.76 -38.23
CA MET A 1 27.91 51.83 -37.19
C MET A 1 26.62 51.61 -36.42
N ARG A 2 26.74 51.54 -35.06
CA ARG A 2 25.72 51.68 -34.00
C ARG A 2 24.47 50.80 -34.02
N SER A 3 24.55 49.82 -33.28
CA SER A 3 23.79 49.23 -32.13
C SER A 3 22.67 50.10 -31.59
N ALA A 4 21.47 49.51 -31.45
CA ALA A 4 20.46 49.91 -30.49
C ALA A 4 19.80 48.65 -29.89
N LYS A 5 20.09 48.40 -28.63
CA LYS A 5 19.39 47.45 -27.74
C LYS A 5 18.06 48.07 -27.34
N GLN A 6 16.97 47.35 -27.51
CA GLN A 6 15.71 47.65 -26.80
C GLN A 6 15.42 46.54 -25.84
N GLY A 7 15.37 46.91 -24.54
CA GLY A 7 14.99 46.03 -23.44
C GLY A 7 13.49 45.84 -23.42
N LEU A 8 13.04 44.59 -23.28
CA LEU A 8 11.67 44.26 -22.96
C LEU A 8 11.54 44.19 -21.43
N GLY A 9 10.75 45.12 -20.90
CA GLY A 9 10.35 45.12 -19.49
C GLY A 9 9.38 43.99 -19.20
N GLY A 10 9.75 43.15 -18.21
CA GLY A 10 8.89 42.09 -17.72
C GLY A 10 7.78 42.68 -16.85
N VAL A 11 6.54 42.44 -17.22
CA VAL A 11 5.35 42.66 -16.39
C VAL A 11 5.23 41.47 -15.43
N VAL A 12 5.50 41.72 -14.15
CA VAL A 12 5.20 40.77 -13.08
C VAL A 12 3.71 40.88 -12.77
N LEU A 13 2.94 39.88 -13.17
CA LEU A 13 1.54 39.72 -12.75
C LEU A 13 1.52 39.06 -11.37
N LEU A 14 1.26 39.84 -10.32
CA LEU A 14 0.93 39.33 -9.00
C LEU A 14 -0.50 38.77 -9.02
N ILE A 15 -0.61 37.44 -9.15
CA ILE A 15 -1.88 36.73 -8.94
C ILE A 15 -2.02 36.55 -7.43
N GLY A 16 -2.87 37.36 -6.81
CA GLY A 16 -3.30 37.18 -5.43
C GLY A 16 -4.07 35.86 -5.31
N SER A 17 -3.52 34.91 -4.58
CA SER A 17 -4.21 33.68 -4.20
C SER A 17 -5.25 34.00 -3.12
N LEU A 18 -6.55 34.03 -3.50
CA LEU A 18 -7.63 33.87 -2.55
C LEU A 18 -7.51 32.44 -1.98
N GLY A 19 -7.13 32.35 -0.72
CA GLY A 19 -7.16 31.11 0.05
C GLY A 19 -8.60 30.66 0.30
N LEU A 20 -9.15 29.85 -0.58
CA LEU A 20 -10.25 28.97 -0.25
C LEU A 20 -9.66 27.85 0.59
N GLY A 21 -10.09 27.75 1.86
CA GLY A 21 -9.73 26.67 2.76
C GLY A 21 -10.07 25.32 2.12
N ALA A 22 -9.08 24.68 1.54
CA ALA A 22 -9.14 23.26 1.17
C ALA A 22 -9.18 22.51 2.51
N GLY A 23 -10.34 21.95 2.84
CA GLY A 23 -10.40 20.92 3.89
C GLY A 23 -9.39 19.86 3.51
N ASP A 24 -8.47 19.53 4.40
CA ASP A 24 -7.52 18.45 4.23
C ASP A 24 -8.28 17.16 3.91
N VAL A 25 -8.39 16.82 2.65
CA VAL A 25 -8.70 15.46 2.23
C VAL A 25 -7.49 14.66 2.67
N MET A 26 -7.58 14.03 3.84
CA MET A 26 -6.55 13.12 4.34
C MET A 26 -6.27 12.11 3.24
N ALA A 27 -5.14 12.28 2.56
CA ALA A 27 -4.70 11.33 1.55
C ALA A 27 -4.48 9.97 2.25
N ILE A 28 -5.05 8.90 1.69
CA ILE A 28 -4.83 7.55 2.20
C ILE A 28 -3.32 7.26 2.09
N GLU A 29 -2.71 6.91 3.21
CA GLU A 29 -1.28 6.58 3.24
C GLU A 29 -1.01 5.29 2.44
N GLU A 30 0.03 5.32 1.62
CA GLU A 30 0.45 4.19 0.80
C GLU A 30 1.83 3.68 1.22
N SER A 31 2.13 2.41 0.86
CA SER A 31 3.48 1.84 1.00
C SER A 31 4.52 2.75 0.36
N ARG A 32 5.58 3.07 1.09
CA ARG A 32 6.69 3.86 0.54
C ARG A 32 7.59 3.01 -0.33
N TYR A 33 7.89 3.53 -1.51
CA TYR A 33 8.85 2.91 -2.43
C TYR A 33 9.55 3.95 -3.28
N THR A 34 10.70 3.56 -3.82
CA THR A 34 11.42 4.31 -4.84
C THR A 34 11.36 3.54 -6.16
N VAL A 35 11.01 4.21 -7.25
CA VAL A 35 11.11 3.62 -8.60
C VAL A 35 12.58 3.57 -8.97
N VAL A 36 13.10 2.37 -9.17
CA VAL A 36 14.50 2.11 -9.55
C VAL A 36 14.64 2.15 -11.06
N GLU A 37 13.63 1.65 -11.76
CA GLU A 37 13.60 1.55 -13.22
C GLU A 37 12.15 1.53 -13.70
N GLN A 38 11.87 2.14 -14.86
CA GLN A 38 10.55 2.14 -15.49
C GLN A 38 10.67 1.88 -16.98
N VAL A 39 9.86 0.96 -17.46
CA VAL A 39 9.73 0.63 -18.89
C VAL A 39 8.24 0.50 -19.20
N ASP A 40 7.69 1.42 -19.98
CA ASP A 40 6.26 1.51 -20.28
C ASP A 40 5.39 1.58 -19.01
N ASN A 41 4.54 0.58 -18.79
CA ASN A 41 3.68 0.44 -17.61
C ASN A 41 4.23 -0.51 -16.54
N PHE A 42 5.48 -0.97 -16.72
CA PHE A 42 6.20 -1.78 -15.75
C PHE A 42 7.17 -0.92 -14.96
N GLU A 43 7.30 -1.21 -13.69
CA GLU A 43 8.24 -0.55 -12.79
C GLU A 43 9.02 -1.57 -11.96
N LEU A 44 10.30 -1.31 -11.74
CA LEU A 44 11.10 -1.97 -10.72
C LEU A 44 11.13 -1.03 -9.50
N ARG A 45 10.56 -1.46 -8.40
CA ARG A 45 10.37 -0.66 -7.18
C ARG A 45 11.13 -1.24 -6.02
N ARG A 46 11.78 -0.36 -5.25
CA ARG A 46 12.35 -0.71 -3.95
C ARG A 46 11.43 -0.23 -2.86
N TYR A 47 10.75 -1.15 -2.22
CA TYR A 47 9.88 -0.88 -1.08
C TYR A 47 10.71 -0.74 0.20
N GLU A 48 10.30 0.21 1.05
CA GLU A 48 10.87 0.38 2.38
C GLU A 48 10.33 -0.69 3.34
N PRO A 49 11.06 -0.98 4.44
CA PRO A 49 10.51 -1.80 5.53
C PRO A 49 9.24 -1.16 6.10
N GLY A 50 8.31 -1.99 6.55
CA GLY A 50 7.06 -1.52 7.15
C GLY A 50 6.44 -2.56 8.06
N ILE A 51 5.31 -2.24 8.66
CA ILE A 51 4.52 -3.17 9.47
C ILE A 51 3.22 -3.45 8.72
N VAL A 52 2.80 -4.69 8.74
CA VAL A 52 1.52 -5.13 8.19
C VAL A 52 0.68 -5.81 9.25
N ALA A 53 -0.63 -5.61 9.17
CA ALA A 53 -1.60 -6.52 9.76
C ALA A 53 -1.98 -7.55 8.70
N GLU A 54 -1.89 -8.83 9.02
CA GLU A 54 -2.20 -9.92 8.10
C GLU A 54 -3.22 -10.88 8.68
N THR A 55 -3.98 -11.51 7.79
CA THR A 55 -4.84 -12.65 8.12
C THR A 55 -4.75 -13.69 7.02
N LEU A 56 -4.88 -14.97 7.40
CA LEU A 56 -4.95 -16.08 6.47
C LEU A 56 -6.40 -16.50 6.27
N VAL A 57 -6.83 -16.66 5.02
CA VAL A 57 -8.20 -17.03 4.64
C VAL A 57 -8.16 -18.20 3.65
N GLU A 58 -9.04 -19.18 3.85
CA GLU A 58 -9.27 -20.29 2.92
C GLU A 58 -10.48 -19.98 2.06
N GLY A 59 -10.45 -20.37 0.79
CA GLY A 59 -11.56 -20.22 -0.13
C GLY A 59 -11.14 -19.72 -1.52
N ASP A 60 -12.15 -19.34 -2.30
CA ASP A 60 -11.94 -18.86 -3.67
C ASP A 60 -11.39 -17.43 -3.72
N PHE A 61 -10.61 -17.13 -4.75
CA PHE A 61 -9.95 -15.85 -4.99
C PHE A 61 -10.83 -14.62 -4.78
N SER A 62 -12.08 -14.67 -5.22
CA SER A 62 -13.04 -13.55 -5.13
C SER A 62 -13.51 -13.31 -3.70
N ASP A 63 -13.71 -14.36 -2.92
CA ASP A 63 -14.39 -14.31 -1.61
C ASP A 63 -13.41 -14.02 -0.48
N VAL A 64 -12.22 -14.61 -0.54
CA VAL A 64 -11.19 -14.44 0.49
C VAL A 64 -10.74 -12.98 0.66
N GLY A 65 -10.77 -12.19 -0.42
CA GLY A 65 -10.46 -10.76 -0.34
C GLY A 65 -11.44 -9.99 0.53
N ASN A 66 -12.73 -10.30 0.46
CA ASN A 66 -13.77 -9.66 1.25
C ASN A 66 -13.75 -10.14 2.71
N GLU A 67 -13.48 -11.42 2.93
CA GLU A 67 -13.37 -11.99 4.28
C GLU A 67 -12.15 -11.42 5.01
N GLY A 68 -10.98 -11.45 4.37
CA GLY A 68 -9.75 -10.89 4.94
C GLY A 68 -9.87 -9.38 5.20
N PHE A 69 -10.47 -8.64 4.25
CA PHE A 69 -10.75 -7.22 4.43
C PHE A 69 -11.61 -6.97 5.69
N ARG A 70 -12.69 -7.72 5.90
CA ARG A 70 -13.56 -7.53 7.07
C ARG A 70 -12.81 -7.74 8.39
N ARG A 71 -11.97 -8.77 8.49
CA ARG A 71 -11.17 -9.04 9.70
C ARG A 71 -10.19 -7.91 9.98
N LEU A 72 -9.43 -7.50 8.97
CA LEU A 72 -8.44 -6.43 9.11
C LEU A 72 -9.10 -5.06 9.34
N ALA A 73 -10.25 -4.80 8.72
CA ALA A 73 -11.04 -3.60 8.97
C ALA A 73 -11.56 -3.56 10.42
N GLY A 74 -12.04 -4.69 10.96
CA GLY A 74 -12.40 -4.80 12.37
C GLY A 74 -11.24 -4.33 13.26
N TYR A 75 -10.04 -4.85 13.04
CA TYR A 75 -8.84 -4.47 13.77
C TYR A 75 -8.58 -2.96 13.74
N ILE A 76 -8.55 -2.33 12.57
CA ILE A 76 -8.23 -0.89 12.46
C ILE A 76 -9.38 0.01 12.95
N PHE A 77 -10.63 -0.48 12.99
CA PHE A 77 -11.78 0.30 13.45
C PHE A 77 -12.13 0.10 14.92
N GLY A 78 -11.34 -0.67 15.67
CA GLY A 78 -11.47 -0.73 17.12
C GLY A 78 -11.56 -2.13 17.74
N ASP A 79 -11.55 -3.21 16.95
CA ASP A 79 -11.44 -4.58 17.48
C ASP A 79 -9.99 -4.86 17.91
N ASN A 80 -9.49 -3.97 18.78
CA ASN A 80 -8.14 -3.98 19.29
C ASN A 80 -8.08 -3.45 20.72
N ARG A 81 -6.94 -3.63 21.37
CA ARG A 81 -6.64 -3.10 22.70
C ARG A 81 -5.34 -2.29 22.65
N LYS A 82 -5.40 -1.04 23.11
CA LYS A 82 -4.21 -0.19 23.22
C LYS A 82 -3.12 -0.88 24.04
N GLN A 83 -1.88 -0.80 23.56
CA GLN A 83 -0.72 -1.11 24.38
C GLN A 83 -0.46 0.11 25.28
N GLN A 84 -0.86 0.04 26.53
CA GLN A 84 -0.52 1.03 27.54
C GLN A 84 0.44 0.40 28.54
N ASP A 85 1.60 1.02 28.72
CA ASP A 85 2.37 0.87 29.94
C ASP A 85 1.59 1.62 31.04
N ILE A 86 0.91 0.86 31.90
CA ILE A 86 0.19 1.42 33.04
C ILE A 86 1.21 1.64 34.15
N ASP A 87 1.77 2.84 34.25
CA ASP A 87 2.28 3.34 35.52
C ASP A 87 1.07 3.46 36.46
N MET A 88 1.05 2.60 37.47
CA MET A 88 -0.02 2.56 38.46
C MET A 88 0.01 3.82 39.33
N THR A 89 -0.70 4.85 38.89
CA THR A 89 -1.07 6.00 39.75
C THR A 89 -2.60 6.15 39.73
N ALA A 90 -3.23 6.11 40.90
CA ALA A 90 -4.66 6.37 41.04
C ALA A 90 -4.97 7.83 40.72
N PRO A 91 -6.13 8.18 40.08
CA PRO A 91 -7.38 7.43 39.99
C PRO A 91 -7.55 6.66 38.68
N VAL A 92 -8.29 5.56 38.71
CA VAL A 92 -8.64 4.74 37.53
C VAL A 92 -9.61 5.53 36.64
N SER A 93 -9.10 6.20 35.62
CA SER A 93 -9.91 6.71 34.53
C SER A 93 -10.20 5.55 33.58
N GLN A 94 -11.47 5.25 33.33
CA GLN A 94 -11.89 4.25 32.35
C GLN A 94 -11.85 4.88 30.97
N GLU A 95 -10.67 4.93 30.34
CA GLU A 95 -10.53 5.31 28.94
C GLU A 95 -10.88 4.14 28.02
N SER A 96 -11.34 4.47 26.80
CA SER A 96 -11.62 3.46 25.78
C SER A 96 -10.36 2.61 25.54
N ALA A 97 -10.46 1.31 25.82
CA ALA A 97 -9.36 0.35 25.64
C ALA A 97 -9.01 0.11 24.17
N SER A 98 -9.76 0.68 23.23
CA SER A 98 -9.56 0.51 21.77
C SER A 98 -9.10 1.78 21.09
N GLU A 99 -8.48 1.63 19.93
CA GLU A 99 -7.97 2.74 19.10
C GLU A 99 -8.41 2.58 17.64
N LYS A 100 -8.71 3.71 16.99
CA LYS A 100 -8.95 3.72 15.55
C LYS A 100 -7.67 4.04 14.81
N ILE A 101 -7.23 3.12 13.97
CA ILE A 101 -6.08 3.28 13.08
C ILE A 101 -6.58 3.80 11.74
N ALA A 102 -5.87 4.76 11.15
CA ALA A 102 -6.20 5.27 9.82
C ALA A 102 -6.09 4.17 8.75
N MET A 103 -7.04 4.14 7.81
CA MET A 103 -6.97 3.21 6.70
C MET A 103 -5.83 3.57 5.76
N THR A 104 -5.14 2.55 5.27
CA THR A 104 -4.03 2.66 4.32
C THR A 104 -4.31 1.92 3.02
N ALA A 105 -3.51 2.14 2.00
CA ALA A 105 -3.55 1.40 0.74
C ALA A 105 -2.15 0.87 0.37
N PRO A 106 -2.05 -0.23 -0.34
CA PRO A 106 -3.14 -1.09 -0.84
C PRO A 106 -3.61 -2.15 0.17
N VAL A 107 -4.77 -2.74 -0.13
CA VAL A 107 -5.14 -4.06 0.39
C VAL A 107 -4.48 -5.10 -0.50
N SER A 108 -3.61 -5.92 0.07
CA SER A 108 -2.84 -6.92 -0.69
C SER A 108 -3.36 -8.33 -0.46
N GLN A 109 -3.33 -9.15 -1.50
CA GLN A 109 -3.73 -10.56 -1.51
C GLN A 109 -2.63 -11.40 -2.16
N GLN A 110 -2.20 -12.47 -1.51
CA GLN A 110 -1.11 -13.32 -1.94
C GLN A 110 -1.36 -14.77 -1.53
N THR A 111 -0.91 -15.74 -2.32
CA THR A 111 -0.95 -17.15 -1.91
C THR A 111 0.09 -17.44 -0.81
N ALA A 112 -0.29 -18.24 0.17
CA ALA A 112 0.58 -18.64 1.28
C ALA A 112 0.17 -20.03 1.81
N GLY A 113 0.94 -21.07 1.45
CA GLY A 113 0.72 -22.42 1.98
C GLY A 113 -0.68 -23.00 1.70
N GLY A 114 -1.24 -22.78 0.51
CA GLY A 114 -2.59 -23.24 0.14
C GLY A 114 -3.73 -22.34 0.63
N LYS A 115 -3.42 -21.28 1.40
CA LYS A 115 -4.37 -20.25 1.84
C LYS A 115 -4.07 -18.94 1.13
N TRP A 116 -4.91 -17.95 1.38
CA TRP A 116 -4.71 -16.58 0.94
C TRP A 116 -4.30 -15.71 2.12
N ARG A 117 -3.17 -15.04 1.99
CA ARG A 117 -2.69 -14.02 2.90
C ARG A 117 -3.24 -12.68 2.44
N ILE A 118 -4.05 -12.06 3.29
CA ILE A 118 -4.57 -10.70 3.07
C ILE A 118 -3.83 -9.76 4.04
N THR A 119 -3.36 -8.61 3.55
CA THR A 119 -2.59 -7.67 4.36
C THR A 119 -3.07 -6.23 4.20
N PHE A 120 -3.05 -5.48 5.31
CA PHE A 120 -3.06 -4.03 5.35
C PHE A 120 -1.70 -3.54 5.82
N ILE A 121 -1.18 -2.49 5.20
CA ILE A 121 -0.03 -1.79 5.74
C ILE A 121 -0.46 -0.96 6.94
N MET A 122 0.38 -0.87 7.94
CA MET A 122 0.14 0.03 9.07
C MET A 122 0.74 1.40 8.78
N PRO A 123 0.10 2.50 9.27
CA PRO A 123 0.64 3.85 9.09
C PRO A 123 2.06 3.97 9.64
N ALA A 124 2.91 4.75 8.96
CA ALA A 124 4.33 4.87 9.30
C ALA A 124 4.60 5.47 10.70
N GLY A 125 3.59 6.08 11.32
CA GLY A 125 3.70 6.62 12.69
C GLY A 125 3.68 5.55 13.79
N TYR A 126 3.40 4.29 13.46
CA TYR A 126 3.35 3.19 14.43
C TYR A 126 4.63 2.35 14.43
N THR A 127 4.94 1.79 15.59
CA THR A 127 5.93 0.73 15.79
C THR A 127 5.24 -0.54 16.28
N MET A 128 5.94 -1.67 16.36
CA MET A 128 5.38 -2.90 16.90
C MET A 128 4.93 -2.76 18.37
N GLU A 129 5.58 -1.85 19.10
CA GLU A 129 5.31 -1.58 20.53
C GLU A 129 4.11 -0.61 20.70
N THR A 130 3.84 0.25 19.73
CA THR A 130 2.75 1.26 19.82
C THR A 130 1.47 0.83 19.13
N LEU A 131 1.53 -0.15 18.20
CA LEU A 131 0.33 -0.69 17.57
C LEU A 131 -0.56 -1.38 18.58
N PRO A 132 -1.89 -1.11 18.60
CA PRO A 132 -2.82 -1.84 19.43
C PRO A 132 -2.76 -3.35 19.18
N VAL A 133 -2.98 -4.15 20.21
CA VAL A 133 -3.05 -5.62 20.11
C VAL A 133 -4.39 -6.00 19.47
N PRO A 134 -4.40 -6.80 18.38
CA PRO A 134 -5.66 -7.31 17.82
C PRO A 134 -6.44 -8.15 18.83
N LEU A 135 -7.77 -8.04 18.85
CA LEU A 135 -8.65 -8.91 19.64
C LEU A 135 -8.99 -10.21 18.93
N ASP A 136 -8.95 -10.20 17.60
CA ASP A 136 -9.09 -11.40 16.75
C ASP A 136 -7.70 -12.05 16.60
N ASP A 137 -7.52 -13.24 17.12
CA ASP A 137 -6.27 -14.02 17.09
C ASP A 137 -5.85 -14.43 15.67
N ARG A 138 -6.76 -14.33 14.70
CA ARG A 138 -6.48 -14.54 13.27
C ARG A 138 -5.83 -13.33 12.61
N VAL A 139 -5.77 -12.18 13.28
CA VAL A 139 -5.06 -10.99 12.83
C VAL A 139 -3.71 -10.92 13.51
N VAL A 140 -2.64 -10.93 12.71
CA VAL A 140 -1.26 -10.94 13.19
C VAL A 140 -0.52 -9.73 12.68
N LEU A 141 0.21 -9.04 13.55
CA LEU A 141 1.10 -7.95 13.16
C LEU A 141 2.48 -8.51 12.83
N LYS A 142 3.04 -8.07 11.70
CA LYS A 142 4.38 -8.49 11.26
C LYS A 142 5.18 -7.34 10.68
N GLN A 143 6.48 -7.35 10.94
CA GLN A 143 7.43 -6.53 10.21
C GLN A 143 7.71 -7.14 8.83
N GLU A 144 7.55 -6.35 7.78
CA GLU A 144 7.95 -6.70 6.43
C GLU A 144 9.28 -6.02 6.11
N PRO A 145 10.29 -6.77 5.69
CA PRO A 145 11.56 -6.18 5.27
C PRO A 145 11.37 -5.41 3.97
N GLY A 146 12.21 -4.40 3.76
CA GLY A 146 12.31 -3.74 2.46
C GLY A 146 12.70 -4.74 1.38
N ARG A 147 12.09 -4.63 0.19
CA ARG A 147 12.33 -5.58 -0.90
C ARG A 147 12.20 -4.95 -2.28
N LEU A 148 12.86 -5.56 -3.24
CA LEU A 148 12.74 -5.19 -4.64
C LEU A 148 11.54 -5.92 -5.24
N MET A 149 10.68 -5.18 -5.94
CA MET A 149 9.46 -5.70 -6.57
C MET A 149 9.40 -5.26 -8.03
N ALA A 150 9.14 -6.15 -8.93
CA ALA A 150 8.60 -5.81 -10.24
C ALA A 150 7.10 -5.50 -10.07
N ALA A 151 6.60 -4.47 -10.74
CA ALA A 151 5.24 -3.99 -10.62
C ALA A 151 4.63 -3.69 -11.99
N ILE A 152 3.35 -4.02 -12.16
CA ILE A 152 2.52 -3.56 -13.28
C ILE A 152 1.24 -2.93 -12.75
N ARG A 153 0.95 -1.69 -13.20
CA ARG A 153 -0.28 -0.98 -12.85
C ARG A 153 -1.32 -1.12 -13.96
N TYR A 154 -2.58 -1.32 -13.58
CA TYR A 154 -3.70 -1.39 -14.52
C TYR A 154 -5.00 -0.92 -13.87
N SER A 155 -6.01 -0.58 -14.70
CA SER A 155 -7.38 -0.31 -14.26
C SER A 155 -8.30 -1.46 -14.65
N GLY A 156 -9.47 -1.54 -14.02
CA GLY A 156 -10.47 -2.55 -14.36
C GLY A 156 -11.04 -3.30 -13.17
N THR A 157 -11.71 -4.42 -13.48
CA THR A 157 -12.36 -5.28 -12.50
C THR A 157 -11.34 -6.10 -11.69
N TRP A 158 -11.80 -6.62 -10.54
CA TRP A 158 -11.00 -7.47 -9.64
C TRP A 158 -11.15 -8.96 -9.95
N GLY A 159 -11.19 -9.34 -11.23
CA GLY A 159 -11.32 -10.73 -11.64
C GLY A 159 -10.00 -11.47 -11.62
N ARG A 160 -10.05 -12.78 -11.27
CA ARG A 160 -8.89 -13.71 -11.28
C ARG A 160 -8.20 -13.73 -12.64
N GLU A 161 -8.98 -13.79 -13.70
CA GLU A 161 -8.50 -13.88 -15.08
C GLU A 161 -7.62 -12.68 -15.47
N ARG A 162 -8.10 -11.47 -15.14
CA ARG A 162 -7.35 -10.24 -15.40
C ARG A 162 -6.09 -10.12 -14.54
N TYR A 163 -6.17 -10.60 -13.31
CA TYR A 163 -5.00 -10.71 -12.43
C TYR A 163 -3.94 -11.63 -13.04
N GLN A 164 -4.34 -12.83 -13.50
CA GLN A 164 -3.42 -13.81 -14.11
C GLN A 164 -2.82 -13.31 -15.43
N GLU A 165 -3.60 -12.60 -16.26
CA GLU A 165 -3.10 -11.93 -17.47
C GLU A 165 -1.98 -10.93 -17.13
N LYS A 166 -2.17 -10.09 -16.14
CA LYS A 166 -1.18 -9.09 -15.72
C LYS A 166 0.04 -9.73 -15.04
N GLU A 167 -0.19 -10.76 -14.25
CA GLU A 167 0.89 -11.56 -13.67
C GLU A 167 1.77 -12.19 -14.75
N ALA A 168 1.17 -12.82 -15.75
CA ALA A 168 1.91 -13.42 -16.87
C ALA A 168 2.77 -12.37 -17.62
N SER A 169 2.19 -11.20 -17.91
CA SER A 169 2.92 -10.09 -18.53
C SER A 169 4.10 -9.61 -17.66
N LEU A 170 3.90 -9.53 -16.34
CA LEU A 170 4.94 -9.10 -15.41
C LEU A 170 6.07 -10.13 -15.27
N ARG A 171 5.75 -11.43 -15.37
CA ARG A 171 6.76 -12.50 -15.38
C ARG A 171 7.64 -12.46 -16.64
N VAL A 172 7.05 -12.17 -17.80
CA VAL A 172 7.80 -11.97 -19.05
C VAL A 172 8.74 -10.78 -18.89
N PHE A 173 8.24 -9.63 -18.43
CA PHE A 173 9.06 -8.45 -18.15
C PHE A 173 10.23 -8.78 -17.20
N ALA A 174 9.98 -9.46 -16.10
CA ALA A 174 11.02 -9.82 -15.15
C ALA A 174 12.11 -10.69 -15.79
N ALA A 175 11.74 -11.63 -16.66
CA ALA A 175 12.69 -12.47 -17.39
C ALA A 175 13.52 -11.66 -18.40
N GLU A 176 12.89 -10.76 -19.17
CA GLU A 176 13.57 -9.87 -20.13
C GLU A 176 14.57 -8.92 -19.45
N GLN A 177 14.26 -8.48 -18.22
CA GLN A 177 15.15 -7.64 -17.41
C GLN A 177 16.22 -8.45 -16.63
N GLY A 178 16.31 -9.76 -16.83
CA GLY A 178 17.27 -10.62 -16.12
C GLY A 178 17.03 -10.65 -14.60
N LEU A 179 15.79 -10.46 -14.16
CA LEU A 179 15.40 -10.50 -12.75
C LEU A 179 15.02 -11.92 -12.33
N LYS A 180 15.52 -12.36 -11.19
CA LYS A 180 15.12 -13.63 -10.56
C LYS A 180 13.90 -13.39 -9.68
N ILE A 181 12.81 -14.12 -9.94
CA ILE A 181 11.62 -14.13 -9.08
C ILE A 181 11.94 -14.93 -7.81
N VAL A 182 11.66 -14.33 -6.63
CA VAL A 182 12.01 -14.90 -5.32
C VAL A 182 10.82 -15.05 -4.39
N GLY A 183 9.61 -14.85 -4.87
CA GLY A 183 8.39 -15.02 -4.06
C GLY A 183 7.12 -15.05 -4.89
N GLU A 184 6.00 -15.30 -4.20
CA GLU A 184 4.69 -15.37 -4.80
C GLU A 184 4.19 -13.97 -5.22
N PRO A 185 3.41 -13.88 -6.31
CA PRO A 185 2.80 -12.62 -6.75
C PRO A 185 1.83 -12.07 -5.71
N VAL A 186 1.78 -10.73 -5.64
CA VAL A 186 0.88 -9.97 -4.78
C VAL A 186 -0.10 -9.19 -5.65
N PHE A 187 -1.39 -9.35 -5.38
CA PHE A 187 -2.45 -8.58 -5.99
C PHE A 187 -2.86 -7.44 -5.06
N ALA A 188 -2.63 -6.19 -5.49
CA ALA A 188 -2.82 -4.98 -4.71
C ALA A 188 -3.99 -4.13 -5.22
N ARG A 189 -4.93 -3.81 -4.32
CA ARG A 189 -6.13 -3.00 -4.58
C ARG A 189 -6.03 -1.69 -3.84
N TYR A 190 -6.12 -0.57 -4.57
CA TYR A 190 -5.94 0.76 -3.99
C TYR A 190 -7.24 1.52 -3.75
N ASN A 191 -8.36 1.05 -4.31
CA ASN A 191 -9.62 1.77 -4.28
C ASN A 191 -10.71 1.01 -3.53
N ALA A 192 -11.68 1.76 -3.01
CA ALA A 192 -12.86 1.22 -2.38
C ALA A 192 -13.74 0.43 -3.38
N PRO A 193 -14.55 -0.54 -2.92
CA PRO A 193 -15.38 -1.39 -3.80
C PRO A 193 -16.36 -0.62 -4.69
N PHE A 194 -16.86 0.53 -4.22
CA PHE A 194 -17.80 1.38 -4.94
C PHE A 194 -17.14 2.28 -6.01
N THR A 195 -15.80 2.31 -6.10
CA THR A 195 -15.10 3.04 -7.16
C THR A 195 -15.44 2.42 -8.51
N LEU A 196 -15.78 3.24 -9.49
CA LEU A 196 -16.06 2.80 -10.86
C LEU A 196 -14.88 2.00 -11.41
N TRP A 197 -15.15 0.85 -12.02
CA TRP A 197 -14.13 -0.11 -12.39
C TRP A 197 -13.01 0.47 -13.27
N PHE A 198 -13.32 1.39 -14.18
CA PHE A 198 -12.35 2.02 -15.07
C PHE A 198 -11.48 3.09 -14.39
N LEU A 199 -11.86 3.57 -13.19
CA LEU A 199 -11.08 4.50 -12.37
C LEU A 199 -10.24 3.78 -11.31
N ARG A 200 -10.40 2.46 -11.16
CA ARG A 200 -9.66 1.70 -10.15
C ARG A 200 -8.20 1.59 -10.51
N ARG A 201 -7.34 1.79 -9.52
CA ARG A 201 -5.93 1.43 -9.56
C ARG A 201 -5.77 0.04 -8.95
N ASN A 202 -5.31 -0.88 -9.78
CA ASN A 202 -4.89 -2.22 -9.37
C ASN A 202 -3.44 -2.41 -9.76
N GLU A 203 -2.73 -3.23 -9.00
CA GLU A 203 -1.35 -3.59 -9.32
C GLU A 203 -1.13 -5.08 -9.11
N VAL A 204 -0.26 -5.66 -9.90
CA VAL A 204 0.40 -6.93 -9.62
C VAL A 204 1.84 -6.63 -9.30
N LEU A 205 2.33 -7.22 -8.22
CA LEU A 205 3.68 -7.05 -7.72
C LEU A 205 4.31 -8.44 -7.60
N ILE A 206 5.58 -8.59 -8.02
CA ILE A 206 6.33 -9.84 -7.88
C ILE A 206 7.65 -9.53 -7.18
N PRO A 207 7.98 -10.19 -6.05
CA PRO A 207 9.28 -10.07 -5.41
C PRO A 207 10.40 -10.57 -6.33
N VAL A 208 11.43 -9.75 -6.52
CA VAL A 208 12.54 -10.07 -7.42
C VAL A 208 13.89 -9.73 -6.82
N GLU A 209 14.93 -10.36 -7.35
CA GLU A 209 16.32 -10.04 -7.10
C GLU A 209 17.05 -9.79 -8.42
N ARG A 210 18.03 -8.87 -8.42
CA ARG A 210 18.95 -8.76 -9.57
C ARG A 210 19.90 -9.93 -9.54
N VAL A 211 19.99 -10.63 -10.67
CA VAL A 211 21.04 -11.66 -10.83
C VAL A 211 22.38 -10.91 -10.90
N GLN A 212 23.23 -11.13 -9.91
CA GLN A 212 24.62 -10.63 -10.00
C GLN A 212 25.28 -11.37 -11.16
N GLN A 213 25.68 -10.65 -12.19
CA GLN A 213 26.55 -11.21 -13.20
C GLN A 213 27.92 -11.44 -12.55
N PRO A 214 28.53 -12.61 -12.76
CA PRO A 214 29.83 -12.95 -12.22
C PRO A 214 30.96 -12.04 -12.76
#